data_de916bf3d31da9250e86192a73d461fe
#
_entry.id   de916bf3d31da9250e86192a73d461fe
#
_cell.length_a   1.000
_cell.length_b   1.000
_cell.length_c   1.000
_cell.angle_alpha   90.00
_cell.angle_beta   90.00
_cell.angle_gamma   90.00
#
_symmetry.space_group_name_H-M   'P 1'
#
loop_
_entity.id
_entity.type
_entity.pdbx_description
1 polymer ?
#
loop_
_entity_poly.entity_id
_entity_poly.type
_entity_poly.pdbx_seq_one_letter_code
_entity_poly.pdbx_strand_id
1 'polypeptide(L)'
;SGQITPRIALLVGCFQTLSLIPGTSRSGATILGGMLLGLSRPAAAEFSFFLGIPTMLGAGVLKCAKFFGAGLVPTGKEWALLSVATLAAFLTSLAVIRFLMDFVRQHSFAPFGIYRILLGGAVLVAMLLGVI
;
A
#
# COMPACT_ATOMS: atom_id res chain seq x y z
N SER A 1 18.90 -11.34 -5.31
CA SER A 1 18.50 -12.49 -4.56
C SER A 1 17.02 -12.45 -4.22
N GLY A 2 16.35 -13.60 -4.26
CA GLY A 2 14.95 -13.73 -3.87
C GLY A 2 14.74 -14.33 -2.49
N GLN A 3 15.82 -14.65 -1.76
CA GLN A 3 15.71 -15.27 -0.46
C GLN A 3 15.49 -14.27 0.65
N ILE A 4 14.48 -14.55 1.46
CA ILE A 4 14.11 -13.70 2.59
C ILE A 4 14.50 -14.41 3.86
N THR A 5 15.55 -13.90 4.52
CA THR A 5 16.00 -14.41 5.82
C THR A 5 15.28 -13.68 6.94
N PRO A 6 15.25 -14.22 8.17
CA PRO A 6 14.67 -13.48 9.31
C PRO A 6 15.29 -12.10 9.52
N ARG A 7 16.59 -11.98 9.25
CA ARG A 7 17.29 -10.69 9.36
C ARG A 7 16.75 -9.69 8.34
N ILE A 8 16.62 -10.11 7.08
CA ILE A 8 16.08 -9.25 6.02
C ILE A 8 14.64 -8.86 6.35
N ALA A 9 13.82 -9.80 6.80
CA ALA A 9 12.45 -9.53 7.19
C ALA A 9 12.36 -8.47 8.29
N LEU A 10 13.21 -8.58 9.32
CA LEU A 10 13.26 -7.60 10.40
C LEU A 10 13.67 -6.22 9.91
N LEU A 11 14.70 -6.15 9.06
CA LEU A 11 15.19 -4.89 8.52
C LEU A 11 14.15 -4.23 7.60
N VAL A 12 13.42 -5.02 6.79
CA VAL A 12 12.33 -4.49 5.97
C VAL A 12 11.23 -3.91 6.88
N GLY A 13 10.93 -4.57 7.98
CA GLY A 13 10.00 -4.05 8.98
C GLY A 13 10.46 -2.71 9.56
N CYS A 14 11.76 -2.54 9.77
CA CYS A 14 12.32 -1.25 10.18
C CYS A 14 12.11 -0.18 9.11
N PHE A 15 12.30 -0.51 7.84
CA PHE A 15 11.99 0.42 6.74
C PHE A 15 10.51 0.78 6.71
N GLN A 16 9.63 -0.15 7.09
CA GLN A 16 8.19 0.12 7.15
C GLN A 16 7.84 1.24 8.14
N THR A 17 8.65 1.46 9.17
CA THR A 17 8.40 2.53 10.13
C THR A 17 8.44 3.91 9.48
N LEU A 18 9.12 4.06 8.33
CA LEU A 18 9.13 5.31 7.57
C LEU A 18 7.73 5.71 7.10
N SER A 19 6.80 4.75 7.01
CA SER A 19 5.42 5.04 6.61
C SER A 19 4.65 5.87 7.65
N LEU A 20 5.19 6.01 8.87
CA LEU A 20 4.63 6.91 9.88
C LEU A 20 4.81 8.37 9.51
N ILE A 21 5.77 8.67 8.62
CA ILE A 21 5.98 10.03 8.11
C ILE A 21 4.86 10.33 7.09
N PRO A 22 4.11 11.43 7.26
CA PRO A 22 3.04 11.77 6.31
C PRO A 22 3.56 11.87 4.88
N GLY A 23 2.83 11.28 3.94
CA GLY A 23 3.19 11.27 2.53
C GLY A 23 4.10 10.12 2.12
N THR A 24 4.60 9.32 3.06
CA THR A 24 5.43 8.16 2.73
C THR A 24 4.56 6.94 2.51
N SER A 25 4.72 6.31 1.33
CA SER A 25 4.01 5.07 1.01
C SER A 25 4.59 3.91 1.81
N ARG A 26 3.73 3.14 2.49
CA ARG A 26 4.16 1.96 3.24
C ARG A 26 4.80 0.92 2.31
N SER A 27 4.11 0.57 1.22
CA SER A 27 4.65 -0.40 0.27
C SER A 27 5.89 0.12 -0.44
N GLY A 28 5.94 1.40 -0.76
CA GLY A 28 7.14 2.03 -1.33
C GLY A 28 8.33 1.90 -0.40
N ALA A 29 8.15 2.19 0.88
CA ALA A 29 9.22 2.07 1.87
C ALA A 29 9.70 0.63 2.01
N THR A 30 8.79 -0.34 2.08
CA THR A 30 9.16 -1.74 2.26
C THR A 30 9.77 -2.35 1.00
N ILE A 31 9.27 -2.00 -0.19
CA ILE A 31 9.82 -2.51 -1.45
C ILE A 31 11.23 -1.96 -1.68
N LEU A 32 11.40 -0.65 -1.57
CA LEU A 32 12.71 -0.02 -1.77
C LEU A 32 13.69 -0.47 -0.69
N GLY A 33 13.25 -0.58 0.56
CA GLY A 33 14.08 -1.11 1.63
C GLY A 33 14.53 -2.53 1.36
N GLY A 34 13.63 -3.39 0.89
CA GLY A 34 13.95 -4.76 0.50
C GLY A 34 14.99 -4.82 -0.61
N MET A 35 14.85 -3.96 -1.63
CA MET A 35 15.83 -3.90 -2.71
C MET A 35 17.19 -3.43 -2.23
N LEU A 36 17.24 -2.45 -1.32
CA LEU A 36 18.49 -1.99 -0.72
C LEU A 36 19.18 -3.09 0.10
N LEU A 37 18.40 -4.02 0.63
CA LEU A 37 18.91 -5.16 1.39
C LEU A 37 19.30 -6.35 0.51
N GLY A 38 19.18 -6.21 -0.80
CA GLY A 38 19.60 -7.22 -1.75
C GLY A 38 18.51 -8.09 -2.35
N LEU A 39 17.24 -7.80 -2.08
CA LEU A 39 16.13 -8.53 -2.71
C LEU A 39 15.93 -8.06 -4.14
N SER A 40 15.51 -8.99 -5.01
CA SER A 40 15.06 -8.63 -6.36
C SER A 40 13.76 -7.82 -6.29
N ARG A 41 13.45 -7.09 -7.37
CA ARG A 41 12.19 -6.32 -7.42
C ARG A 41 10.96 -7.18 -7.20
N PRO A 42 10.78 -8.33 -7.88
CA PRO A 42 9.62 -9.19 -7.62
C PRO A 42 9.57 -9.71 -6.19
N ALA A 43 10.71 -10.12 -5.62
CA ALA A 43 10.75 -10.63 -4.25
C ALA A 43 10.41 -9.54 -3.24
N ALA A 44 10.93 -8.33 -3.42
CA ALA A 44 10.65 -7.21 -2.54
C ALA A 44 9.17 -6.81 -2.60
N ALA A 45 8.60 -6.74 -3.80
CA ALA A 45 7.18 -6.42 -3.98
C ALA A 45 6.28 -7.49 -3.36
N GLU A 46 6.56 -8.76 -3.62
CA GLU A 46 5.78 -9.87 -3.08
C GLU A 46 5.84 -9.89 -1.55
N PHE A 47 7.03 -9.75 -0.97
CA PHE A 47 7.16 -9.68 0.49
C PHE A 47 6.44 -8.48 1.07
N SER A 48 6.49 -7.33 0.41
CA SER A 48 5.76 -6.15 0.85
C SER A 48 4.25 -6.39 0.89
N PHE A 49 3.70 -7.08 -0.10
CA PHE A 49 2.29 -7.42 -0.12
C PHE A 49 1.91 -8.36 1.02
N PHE A 50 2.72 -9.39 1.28
CA PHE A 50 2.47 -10.28 2.42
C PHE A 50 2.59 -9.56 3.76
N LEU A 51 3.57 -8.68 3.89
CA LEU A 51 3.76 -7.89 5.11
C LEU A 51 2.59 -6.93 5.35
N GLY A 52 1.94 -6.47 4.29
CA GLY A 52 0.76 -5.62 4.37
C GLY A 52 -0.44 -6.30 5.00
N ILE A 53 -0.57 -7.62 4.88
CA ILE A 53 -1.72 -8.36 5.40
C ILE A 53 -1.88 -8.18 6.92
N PRO A 54 -0.89 -8.53 7.76
CA PRO A 54 -1.03 -8.32 9.21
C PRO A 54 -1.14 -6.84 9.58
N THR A 55 -0.43 -5.97 8.86
CA THR A 55 -0.48 -4.52 9.12
C THR A 55 -1.89 -3.97 8.89
N MET A 56 -2.51 -4.33 7.79
CA MET A 56 -3.87 -3.86 7.44
C MET A 56 -4.93 -4.50 8.31
N LEU A 57 -4.77 -5.77 8.67
CA LEU A 57 -5.68 -6.42 9.62
C LEU A 57 -5.64 -5.73 10.97
N GLY A 58 -4.45 -5.41 11.48
CA GLY A 58 -4.31 -4.68 12.74
C GLY A 58 -4.95 -3.31 12.69
N ALA A 59 -4.70 -2.56 11.62
CA ALA A 59 -5.30 -1.24 11.43
C ALA A 59 -6.83 -1.33 11.32
N GLY A 60 -7.35 -2.33 10.59
CA GLY A 60 -8.79 -2.54 10.45
C GLY A 60 -9.46 -2.88 11.77
N VAL A 61 -8.88 -3.78 12.54
CA VAL A 61 -9.38 -4.15 13.87
C VAL A 61 -9.39 -2.94 14.79
N LEU A 62 -8.33 -2.15 14.78
CA LEU A 62 -8.25 -0.94 15.62
C LEU A 62 -9.34 0.07 15.24
N LYS A 63 -9.56 0.31 13.97
CA LYS A 63 -10.60 1.23 13.49
C LYS A 63 -12.00 0.72 13.82
N CYS A 64 -12.26 -0.57 13.67
CA CYS A 64 -13.53 -1.18 14.07
C CYS A 64 -13.77 -1.03 15.57
N ALA A 65 -12.76 -1.27 16.40
CA ALA A 65 -12.86 -1.13 17.84
C ALA A 65 -13.20 0.31 18.21
N LYS A 66 -12.56 1.29 17.59
CA LYS A 66 -12.85 2.71 17.83
C LYS A 66 -14.26 3.09 17.40
N PHE A 67 -14.71 2.57 16.26
CA PHE A 67 -16.03 2.86 15.71
C PHE A 67 -17.13 2.34 16.64
N PHE A 68 -17.06 1.07 17.03
CA PHE A 68 -18.05 0.46 17.91
C PHE A 68 -17.93 0.99 19.36
N GLY A 69 -16.71 1.32 19.79
CA GLY A 69 -16.47 1.93 21.10
C GLY A 69 -17.09 3.32 21.24
N ALA A 70 -17.29 4.02 20.12
CA ALA A 70 -17.98 5.31 20.11
C ALA A 70 -19.52 5.17 20.16
N GLY A 71 -20.04 3.94 20.23
CA GLY A 71 -21.47 3.68 20.26
C GLY A 71 -22.16 3.72 18.92
N LEU A 72 -21.40 3.78 17.82
CA LEU A 72 -21.94 3.80 16.47
C LEU A 72 -22.29 2.37 16.03
N VAL A 73 -23.47 2.22 15.44
CA VAL A 73 -23.93 0.94 14.90
C VAL A 73 -24.36 1.17 13.45
N PRO A 74 -23.78 0.43 12.48
CA PRO A 74 -24.20 0.59 11.09
C PRO A 74 -25.63 0.09 10.87
N THR A 75 -26.35 0.76 9.98
CA THR A 75 -27.67 0.30 9.53
C THR A 75 -27.52 -0.90 8.61
N GLY A 76 -28.63 -1.62 8.34
CA GLY A 76 -28.61 -2.73 7.39
C GLY A 76 -28.17 -2.30 5.99
N LYS A 77 -28.56 -1.10 5.56
CA LYS A 77 -28.13 -0.51 4.28
C LYS A 77 -26.63 -0.25 4.26
N GLU A 78 -26.08 0.27 5.36
CA GLU A 78 -24.64 0.53 5.49
C GLU A 78 -23.85 -0.76 5.45
N TRP A 79 -24.32 -1.83 6.12
CA TRP A 79 -23.70 -3.15 6.04
C TRP A 79 -23.70 -3.70 4.61
N ALA A 80 -24.81 -3.52 3.87
CA ALA A 80 -24.89 -3.96 2.49
C ALA A 80 -23.92 -3.20 1.59
N LEU A 81 -23.83 -1.87 1.75
CA LEU A 81 -22.89 -1.04 0.99
C LEU A 81 -21.44 -1.42 1.29
N LEU A 82 -21.13 -1.65 2.56
CA LEU A 82 -19.77 -2.06 2.96
C LEU A 82 -19.40 -3.41 2.36
N SER A 83 -20.34 -4.37 2.36
CA SER A 83 -20.09 -5.70 1.80
C SER A 83 -19.82 -5.63 0.30
N VAL A 84 -20.62 -4.86 -0.44
CA VAL A 84 -20.44 -4.69 -1.89
C VAL A 84 -19.12 -3.97 -2.19
N ALA A 85 -18.81 -2.92 -1.45
CA ALA A 85 -17.55 -2.19 -1.61
C ALA A 85 -16.34 -3.07 -1.33
N THR A 86 -16.39 -3.87 -0.27
CA THR A 86 -15.31 -4.79 0.10
C THR A 86 -15.10 -5.84 -0.99
N LEU A 87 -16.17 -6.44 -1.51
CA LEU A 87 -16.06 -7.42 -2.57
C LEU A 87 -15.48 -6.80 -3.84
N ALA A 88 -15.96 -5.63 -4.25
CA ALA A 88 -15.45 -4.92 -5.41
C ALA A 88 -13.97 -4.58 -5.26
N ALA A 89 -13.57 -4.09 -4.08
CA ALA A 89 -12.18 -3.79 -3.78
C ALA A 89 -11.31 -5.05 -3.83
N PHE A 90 -11.79 -6.15 -3.29
CA PHE A 90 -11.06 -7.42 -3.29
C PHE A 90 -10.81 -7.92 -4.71
N LEU A 91 -11.86 -7.96 -5.54
CA LEU A 91 -11.74 -8.44 -6.93
C LEU A 91 -10.84 -7.53 -7.77
N THR A 92 -10.99 -6.21 -7.62
CA THR A 92 -10.15 -5.24 -8.31
C THR A 92 -8.69 -5.38 -7.89
N SER A 93 -8.45 -5.57 -6.59
CA SER A 93 -7.10 -5.74 -6.06
C SER A 93 -6.43 -7.00 -6.59
N LEU A 94 -7.15 -8.11 -6.71
CA LEU A 94 -6.59 -9.34 -7.29
C LEU A 94 -6.12 -9.11 -8.72
N ALA A 95 -6.92 -8.42 -9.53
CA ALA A 95 -6.56 -8.13 -10.91
C ALA A 95 -5.35 -7.18 -10.98
N VAL A 96 -5.35 -6.13 -10.16
CA VAL A 96 -4.27 -5.13 -10.13
C VAL A 96 -2.96 -5.74 -9.64
N ILE A 97 -3.01 -6.57 -8.61
CA ILE A 97 -1.81 -7.22 -8.07
C ILE A 97 -1.18 -8.13 -9.12
N ARG A 98 -1.99 -8.91 -9.84
CA ARG A 98 -1.46 -9.75 -10.92
C ARG A 98 -0.78 -8.92 -12.00
N PHE A 99 -1.44 -7.85 -12.45
CA PHE A 99 -0.86 -6.92 -13.41
C PHE A 99 0.43 -6.31 -12.90
N LEU A 100 0.42 -5.84 -11.65
CA LEU A 100 1.58 -5.17 -11.05
C LEU A 100 2.77 -6.11 -10.90
N MET A 101 2.54 -7.35 -10.48
CA MET A 101 3.63 -8.32 -10.34
C MET A 101 4.27 -8.63 -11.69
N ASP A 102 3.48 -8.80 -12.74
CA ASP A 102 4.00 -9.01 -14.09
C ASP A 102 4.77 -7.79 -14.57
N PHE A 103 4.25 -6.60 -14.31
CA PHE A 103 4.91 -5.35 -14.68
C PHE A 103 6.26 -5.19 -13.97
N VAL A 104 6.31 -5.46 -12.67
CA VAL A 104 7.52 -5.31 -11.85
C VAL A 104 8.61 -6.30 -12.28
N ARG A 105 8.24 -7.48 -12.76
CA ARG A 105 9.21 -8.46 -13.29
C ARG A 105 9.88 -7.99 -14.55
N GLN A 106 9.19 -7.16 -15.36
CA GLN A 106 9.66 -6.72 -16.68
C GLN A 106 10.20 -5.30 -16.69
N HIS A 107 9.82 -4.46 -15.73
CA HIS A 107 10.12 -3.03 -15.73
C HIS A 107 10.70 -2.58 -14.39
N SER A 108 11.35 -1.42 -14.40
CA SER A 108 11.79 -0.76 -13.18
C SER A 108 10.64 0.00 -12.52
N PHE A 109 10.91 0.58 -11.36
CA PHE A 109 9.94 1.46 -10.69
C PHE A 109 9.94 2.90 -11.22
N ALA A 110 10.83 3.21 -12.19
CA ALA A 110 10.94 4.55 -12.75
C ALA A 110 9.60 5.10 -13.29
N PRO A 111 8.77 4.30 -14.02
CA PRO A 111 7.48 4.81 -14.50
C PRO A 111 6.56 5.29 -13.38
N PHE A 112 6.59 4.64 -12.22
CA PHE A 112 5.78 5.07 -11.06
C PHE A 112 6.27 6.40 -10.51
N GLY A 113 7.59 6.59 -10.43
CA GLY A 113 8.18 7.86 -9.99
C GLY A 113 7.87 8.99 -10.94
N ILE A 114 7.98 8.74 -12.25
CA ILE A 114 7.63 9.73 -13.27
C ILE A 114 6.16 10.12 -13.16
N TYR A 115 5.26 9.14 -13.01
CA TYR A 115 3.83 9.41 -12.84
C TYR A 115 3.57 10.30 -11.62
N ARG A 116 4.22 10.01 -10.49
CA ARG A 116 4.05 10.80 -9.26
C ARG A 116 4.54 12.24 -9.43
N ILE A 117 5.66 12.43 -10.12
CA ILE A 117 6.20 13.76 -10.39
C ILE A 117 5.24 14.55 -11.27
N LEU A 118 4.72 13.95 -12.32
CA LEU A 118 3.76 14.60 -13.22
C LEU A 118 2.48 14.95 -12.47
N LEU A 119 1.96 14.04 -11.66
CA LEU A 119 0.76 14.27 -10.88
C LEU A 119 0.96 15.39 -9.86
N GLY A 120 2.08 15.36 -9.15
CA GLY A 120 2.42 16.39 -8.18
C GLY A 120 2.56 17.77 -8.83
N GLY A 121 3.21 17.83 -9.99
CA GLY A 121 3.33 19.06 -10.77
C GLY A 121 1.95 19.59 -11.21
N ALA A 122 1.08 18.70 -11.67
CA ALA A 122 -0.29 19.07 -12.08
C ALA A 122 -1.08 19.63 -10.89
N VAL A 123 -0.96 19.00 -9.72
CA VAL A 123 -1.64 19.47 -8.50
C VAL A 123 -1.14 20.85 -8.10
N LEU A 124 0.18 21.06 -8.13
CA LEU A 124 0.77 22.38 -7.79
C LEU A 124 0.28 23.47 -8.75
N VAL A 125 0.25 23.17 -10.06
CA VAL A 125 -0.25 24.13 -11.06
C VAL A 125 -1.71 24.44 -10.78
N ALA A 126 -2.54 23.43 -10.49
CA ALA A 126 -3.94 23.62 -10.17
C ALA A 126 -4.15 24.49 -8.92
N MET A 127 -3.30 24.30 -7.90
CA MET A 127 -3.34 25.15 -6.70
C MET A 127 -2.98 26.60 -7.01
N LEU A 128 -1.92 26.81 -7.81
CA LEU A 128 -1.49 28.16 -8.18
C LEU A 128 -2.52 28.89 -9.03
N LEU A 129 -3.28 28.16 -9.84
CA LEU A 129 -4.35 28.72 -10.66
C LEU A 129 -5.66 28.91 -9.89
N GLY A 130 -5.72 28.44 -8.65
CA GLY A 130 -6.92 28.60 -7.82
C GLY A 130 -8.05 27.64 -8.16
N VAL A 131 -7.78 26.56 -8.89
CA VAL A 131 -8.79 25.56 -9.28
C VAL A 131 -9.13 24.65 -8.10
N ILE A 132 -8.14 24.41 -7.23
CA ILE A 132 -8.31 23.60 -6.03
C ILE A 132 -7.71 24.29 -4.82
#